data_5b49ecee9df779c1647516046218f379
#
_entry.id   5b49ecee9df779c1647516046218f379
#
_cell.length_a   1.000
_cell.length_b   1.000
_cell.length_c   1.000
_cell.angle_alpha   90.00
_cell.angle_beta   90.00
_cell.angle_gamma   90.00
#
_symmetry.space_group_name_H-M   'P 1'
#
loop_
_entity.id
_entity.type
_entity.pdbx_description
1 polymer ?
#
loop_
_entity_poly.entity_id
_entity_poly.type
_entity_poly.pdbx_seq_one_letter_code
_entity_poly.pdbx_strand_id
1 'polypeptide(L)'
;MNIRIATAGAVLAMSIGLSSAGAQATQTVDVRVQGPNDTYLAIEVLKTVTVQNEYSRGYQRSLFMHWLDVDGDGCDAREQVLKRDAIGLPQVDPFKCFVVEADWLSPYDGVRTSDRTRVDIDHTVALKEAWDSGAWQWNEAQRTAFANDTSDTRSL
;
A
#
# COMPACT_ATOMS: atom_id res chain seq x y z
N MET A 1 39.10 -33.01 -1.01
CA MET A 1 37.93 -33.40 -0.17
C MET A 1 36.68 -33.12 -1.00
N ASN A 2 36.16 -34.21 -1.63
CA ASN A 2 35.07 -34.09 -2.62
C ASN A 2 33.74 -34.30 -1.92
N ILE A 3 32.89 -33.29 -1.97
CA ILE A 3 31.51 -33.38 -1.46
C ILE A 3 30.60 -33.70 -2.65
N ARG A 4 29.97 -34.89 -2.59
CA ARG A 4 28.93 -35.32 -3.54
C ARG A 4 27.58 -34.86 -3.03
N ILE A 5 26.86 -34.08 -3.85
CA ILE A 5 25.47 -33.73 -3.59
C ILE A 5 24.60 -34.80 -4.22
N ALA A 6 23.78 -35.46 -3.41
CA ALA A 6 22.79 -36.44 -3.84
C ALA A 6 21.46 -35.73 -4.15
N THR A 7 21.00 -35.84 -5.37
CA THR A 7 19.68 -35.43 -5.81
C THR A 7 18.66 -36.50 -5.49
N ALA A 8 17.73 -36.27 -4.58
CA ALA A 8 16.58 -37.10 -4.32
C ALA A 8 15.43 -36.68 -5.23
N GLY A 9 15.07 -37.51 -6.19
CA GLY A 9 13.88 -37.37 -7.01
C GLY A 9 12.65 -37.83 -6.23
N ALA A 10 11.68 -36.97 -6.04
CA ALA A 10 10.37 -37.31 -5.52
C ALA A 10 9.40 -37.59 -6.67
N VAL A 11 8.93 -38.84 -6.76
CA VAL A 11 7.85 -39.23 -7.65
C VAL A 11 6.53 -38.89 -6.98
N LEU A 12 5.77 -37.96 -7.58
CA LEU A 12 4.44 -37.56 -7.08
C LEU A 12 3.37 -38.43 -7.77
N ALA A 13 2.71 -39.29 -7.00
CA ALA A 13 1.55 -40.06 -7.46
C ALA A 13 0.31 -39.17 -7.49
N MET A 14 -0.31 -39.06 -8.67
CA MET A 14 -1.59 -38.36 -8.85
C MET A 14 -2.74 -39.28 -8.44
N SER A 15 -3.45 -38.97 -7.38
CA SER A 15 -4.77 -39.53 -7.09
C SER A 15 -5.87 -38.55 -7.51
N ILE A 16 -6.67 -38.97 -8.50
CA ILE A 16 -7.83 -38.22 -8.96
C ILE A 16 -9.00 -38.53 -8.02
N GLY A 17 -9.32 -37.59 -7.14
CA GLY A 17 -10.55 -37.63 -6.33
C GLY A 17 -11.57 -36.67 -6.93
N LEU A 18 -12.66 -37.21 -7.53
CA LEU A 18 -13.85 -36.40 -7.83
C LEU A 18 -14.54 -36.03 -6.53
N SER A 19 -14.67 -34.71 -6.24
CA SER A 19 -15.65 -34.19 -5.31
C SER A 19 -16.19 -32.88 -5.84
N SER A 20 -17.46 -32.94 -6.17
CA SER A 20 -18.31 -31.82 -6.56
C SER A 20 -18.67 -30.98 -5.34
N ALA A 21 -18.17 -29.77 -5.26
CA ALA A 21 -18.83 -28.65 -4.58
C ALA A 21 -18.15 -27.37 -5.07
N GLY A 22 -18.93 -26.51 -5.71
CA GLY A 22 -18.47 -25.27 -6.29
C GLY A 22 -18.00 -24.27 -5.22
N ALA A 23 -16.71 -24.26 -4.98
CA ALA A 23 -16.02 -23.14 -4.37
C ALA A 23 -15.40 -22.37 -5.53
N GLN A 24 -15.95 -21.22 -5.86
CA GLN A 24 -15.25 -20.26 -6.70
C GLN A 24 -13.96 -19.85 -5.97
N ALA A 25 -12.85 -20.39 -6.44
CA ALA A 25 -11.55 -19.94 -6.00
C ALA A 25 -11.41 -18.47 -6.44
N THR A 26 -11.47 -17.56 -5.48
CA THR A 26 -11.02 -16.19 -5.66
C THR A 26 -9.53 -16.28 -6.02
N GLN A 27 -9.21 -16.11 -7.30
CA GLN A 27 -7.84 -15.92 -7.73
C GLN A 27 -7.40 -14.56 -7.18
N THR A 28 -6.63 -14.57 -6.11
CA THR A 28 -5.85 -13.41 -5.72
C THR A 28 -4.81 -13.23 -6.81
N VAL A 29 -5.04 -12.24 -7.67
CA VAL A 29 -4.00 -11.79 -8.60
C VAL A 29 -2.95 -11.11 -7.74
N ASP A 30 -1.84 -11.78 -7.51
CA ASP A 30 -0.66 -11.20 -6.87
C ASP A 30 -0.04 -10.24 -7.91
N VAL A 31 -0.54 -9.00 -7.94
CA VAL A 31 0.03 -7.93 -8.76
C VAL A 31 1.33 -7.51 -8.07
N ARG A 32 2.39 -8.27 -8.31
CA ARG A 32 3.74 -7.81 -7.99
C ARG A 32 4.05 -6.64 -8.92
N VAL A 33 3.94 -5.45 -8.41
CA VAL A 33 4.60 -4.28 -9.00
C VAL A 33 6.09 -4.54 -8.85
N GLN A 34 6.67 -5.20 -9.83
CA GLN A 34 8.11 -5.37 -9.91
C GLN A 34 8.72 -4.01 -10.25
N GLY A 35 9.92 -3.76 -9.83
CA GLY A 35 10.62 -2.50 -9.72
C GLY A 35 10.61 -1.54 -10.93
N PRO A 36 11.35 -0.44 -10.86
CA PRO A 36 11.17 0.74 -11.72
C PRO A 36 11.44 0.55 -13.21
N ASN A 37 11.78 -0.66 -13.67
CA ASN A 37 12.07 -0.96 -15.07
C ASN A 37 10.99 -1.80 -15.78
N ASP A 38 9.94 -2.22 -15.10
CA ASP A 38 8.86 -3.00 -15.70
C ASP A 38 7.73 -2.06 -16.14
N THR A 39 7.85 -1.51 -17.34
CA THR A 39 6.78 -0.72 -17.95
C THR A 39 5.72 -1.66 -18.53
N TYR A 40 4.67 -1.93 -17.77
CA TYR A 40 3.44 -2.47 -18.34
C TYR A 40 2.62 -1.33 -18.95
N LEU A 41 2.02 -1.57 -20.12
CA LEU A 41 1.04 -0.63 -20.61
C LEU A 41 -0.14 -0.63 -19.63
N ALA A 42 -0.54 0.54 -19.15
CA ALA A 42 -1.65 0.68 -18.19
C ALA A 42 -2.92 -0.05 -18.65
N ILE A 43 -3.15 -0.08 -19.97
CA ILE A 43 -4.29 -0.80 -20.56
C ILE A 43 -4.21 -2.32 -20.36
N GLU A 44 -3.02 -2.91 -20.33
CA GLU A 44 -2.87 -4.34 -20.11
C GLU A 44 -3.08 -4.67 -18.62
N VAL A 45 -2.58 -3.83 -17.71
CA VAL A 45 -2.87 -3.96 -16.28
C VAL A 45 -4.37 -3.81 -16.03
N LEU A 46 -5.01 -2.82 -16.63
CA LEU A 46 -6.44 -2.59 -16.48
C LEU A 46 -7.30 -3.80 -16.89
N LYS A 47 -6.91 -4.53 -17.92
CA LYS A 47 -7.59 -5.76 -18.36
C LYS A 47 -7.54 -6.88 -17.32
N THR A 48 -6.57 -6.87 -16.41
CA THR A 48 -6.43 -7.87 -15.35
C THR A 48 -7.26 -7.54 -14.10
N VAL A 49 -7.72 -6.29 -13.97
CA VAL A 49 -8.52 -5.85 -12.83
C VAL A 49 -9.92 -6.47 -12.90
N THR A 50 -10.29 -7.18 -11.86
CA THR A 50 -11.63 -7.76 -11.76
C THR A 50 -12.65 -6.68 -11.40
N VAL A 51 -13.64 -6.50 -12.25
CA VAL A 51 -14.76 -5.59 -11.96
C VAL A 51 -15.77 -6.32 -11.08
N GLN A 52 -16.05 -5.77 -9.90
CA GLN A 52 -17.04 -6.29 -8.96
C GLN A 52 -17.97 -5.17 -8.50
N ASN A 53 -19.11 -5.54 -7.91
CA ASN A 53 -19.98 -4.56 -7.27
C ASN A 53 -19.32 -4.06 -5.99
N GLU A 54 -19.39 -2.76 -5.78
CA GLU A 54 -18.94 -2.11 -4.56
C GLU A 54 -19.73 -2.56 -3.33
N TYR A 55 -19.07 -2.64 -2.19
CA TYR A 55 -19.67 -2.97 -0.91
C TYR A 55 -19.44 -1.84 0.11
N SER A 56 -20.42 -0.94 0.22
CA SER A 56 -20.29 0.29 1.04
C SER A 56 -20.72 0.13 2.50
N ARG A 57 -21.29 -1.01 2.88
CA ARG A 57 -21.86 -1.17 4.23
C ARG A 57 -20.76 -1.29 5.27
N GLY A 58 -20.98 -0.65 6.43
CA GLY A 58 -20.12 -0.79 7.60
C GLY A 58 -18.81 0.01 7.54
N TYR A 59 -18.58 0.82 6.52
CA TYR A 59 -17.42 1.69 6.49
C TYR A 59 -17.40 2.65 7.68
N GLN A 60 -16.28 2.69 8.33
CA GLN A 60 -15.93 3.71 9.32
C GLN A 60 -14.45 4.06 9.10
N ARG A 61 -14.14 5.35 9.00
CA ARG A 61 -12.73 5.80 8.81
C ARG A 61 -11.82 5.29 9.92
N SER A 62 -12.33 5.15 11.13
CA SER A 62 -11.59 4.63 12.30
C SER A 62 -11.17 3.17 12.19
N LEU A 63 -11.72 2.41 11.24
CA LEU A 63 -11.27 1.05 10.95
C LEU A 63 -9.93 1.01 10.21
N PHE A 64 -9.53 2.13 9.64
CA PHE A 64 -8.22 2.34 9.07
C PHE A 64 -7.42 3.24 10.03
N MET A 65 -6.66 2.61 10.92
CA MET A 65 -5.81 3.35 11.85
C MET A 65 -4.68 4.01 11.05
N HIS A 66 -4.78 5.30 10.86
CA HIS A 66 -3.85 6.10 10.06
C HIS A 66 -3.06 7.09 10.94
N TRP A 67 -1.99 7.64 10.39
CA TRP A 67 -1.03 8.49 11.08
C TRP A 67 -0.37 7.80 12.27
N LEU A 68 0.03 6.55 12.05
CA LEU A 68 0.80 5.78 13.02
C LEU A 68 2.30 5.83 12.69
N ASP A 69 3.10 5.75 13.74
CA ASP A 69 4.52 5.41 13.66
C ASP A 69 4.61 3.88 13.52
N VAL A 70 4.68 3.39 12.27
CA VAL A 70 4.63 1.94 12.00
C VAL A 70 6.01 1.28 11.99
N ASP A 71 7.07 2.05 11.82
CA ASP A 71 8.45 1.57 11.79
C ASP A 71 9.24 1.87 13.07
N GLY A 72 8.63 2.64 14.00
CA GLY A 72 9.20 2.96 15.31
C GLY A 72 10.31 3.99 15.26
N ASP A 73 10.39 4.82 14.22
CA ASP A 73 11.40 5.88 14.08
C ASP A 73 11.03 7.16 14.84
N GLY A 74 9.86 7.22 15.45
CA GLY A 74 9.31 8.36 16.17
C GLY A 74 8.51 9.32 15.29
N CYS A 75 8.36 9.02 13.99
CA CYS A 75 7.57 9.78 13.04
C CYS A 75 6.28 9.02 12.72
N ASP A 76 5.14 9.68 12.78
CA ASP A 76 3.94 9.13 12.17
C ASP A 76 4.00 9.20 10.64
N ALA A 77 3.11 8.49 9.96
CA ALA A 77 3.06 8.46 8.51
C ALA A 77 2.90 9.87 7.89
N ARG A 78 2.19 10.79 8.56
CA ARG A 78 2.06 12.17 8.10
C ARG A 78 3.39 12.90 8.11
N GLU A 79 4.15 12.81 9.21
CA GLU A 79 5.45 13.46 9.30
C GLU A 79 6.48 12.85 8.32
N GLN A 80 6.40 11.55 8.08
CA GLN A 80 7.23 10.89 7.07
C GLN A 80 6.95 11.45 5.67
N VAL A 81 5.68 11.60 5.27
CA VAL A 81 5.31 12.19 3.98
C VAL A 81 5.72 13.65 3.89
N LEU A 82 5.47 14.44 4.93
CA LEU A 82 5.90 15.85 4.96
C LEU A 82 7.42 16.01 4.80
N LYS A 83 8.21 15.13 5.41
CA LYS A 83 9.69 15.11 5.24
C LYS A 83 10.08 14.68 3.83
N ARG A 84 9.46 13.62 3.31
CA ARG A 84 9.77 13.03 2.00
C ARG A 84 9.53 14.03 0.86
N ASP A 85 8.40 14.73 0.92
CA ASP A 85 7.90 15.55 -0.19
C ASP A 85 8.26 17.04 -0.03
N ALA A 86 9.07 17.38 0.98
CA ALA A 86 9.60 18.71 1.15
C ALA A 86 10.53 19.12 0.00
N ILE A 87 10.42 20.36 -0.45
CA ILE A 87 11.37 20.94 -1.41
C ILE A 87 12.65 21.33 -0.68
N GLY A 88 13.73 20.63 -0.96
CA GLY A 88 15.02 20.81 -0.28
C GLY A 88 15.09 20.07 1.04
N LEU A 89 15.85 20.59 1.99
CA LEU A 89 16.04 19.94 3.30
C LEU A 89 15.05 20.54 4.31
N PRO A 90 14.10 19.76 4.83
CA PRO A 90 13.20 20.22 5.86
C PRO A 90 13.93 20.43 7.19
N GLN A 91 13.52 21.41 7.96
CA GLN A 91 13.90 21.51 9.36
C GLN A 91 12.96 20.64 10.20
N VAL A 92 13.54 19.69 10.93
CA VAL A 92 12.80 18.74 11.75
C VAL A 92 13.18 18.95 13.22
N ASP A 93 12.18 18.95 14.10
CA ASP A 93 12.40 18.94 15.55
C ASP A 93 13.16 17.64 15.92
N PRO A 94 14.33 17.74 16.56
CA PRO A 94 15.16 16.57 16.81
C PRO A 94 14.57 15.62 17.87
N PHE A 95 13.55 16.03 18.60
CA PHE A 95 12.96 15.26 19.70
C PHE A 95 11.58 14.69 19.40
N LYS A 96 10.90 15.23 18.39
CA LYS A 96 9.48 14.92 18.12
C LYS A 96 9.19 14.42 16.72
N CYS A 97 10.21 14.28 15.88
CA CYS A 97 10.04 14.01 14.45
C CYS A 97 8.97 14.89 13.76
N PHE A 98 8.98 16.17 14.07
CA PHE A 98 8.00 17.12 13.61
C PHE A 98 8.66 18.07 12.61
N VAL A 99 8.11 18.19 11.39
CA VAL A 99 8.61 19.14 10.40
C VAL A 99 8.23 20.56 10.85
N VAL A 100 9.24 21.32 11.26
CA VAL A 100 9.08 22.71 11.76
C VAL A 100 8.97 23.69 10.60
N GLU A 101 9.84 23.53 9.60
CA GLU A 101 9.93 24.43 8.45
C GLU A 101 10.31 23.62 7.20
N ALA A 102 9.55 23.81 6.14
CA ALA A 102 9.82 23.30 4.80
C ALA A 102 8.93 24.05 3.79
N ASP A 103 9.20 23.83 2.51
CA ASP A 103 8.31 24.22 1.43
C ASP A 103 7.77 22.97 0.74
N TRP A 104 6.53 23.03 0.30
CA TRP A 104 5.86 21.98 -0.47
C TRP A 104 5.24 22.55 -1.73
N LEU A 105 5.17 21.74 -2.76
CA LEU A 105 4.49 22.04 -4.01
C LEU A 105 3.40 20.99 -4.24
N SER A 106 2.16 21.41 -4.30
CA SER A 106 1.06 20.50 -4.64
C SER A 106 1.18 20.04 -6.10
N PRO A 107 1.20 18.72 -6.35
CA PRO A 107 1.22 18.19 -7.72
C PRO A 107 -0.12 18.34 -8.44
N TYR A 108 -1.20 18.67 -7.73
CA TYR A 108 -2.55 18.76 -8.28
C TYR A 108 -2.85 20.15 -8.88
N ASP A 109 -2.43 21.20 -8.23
CA ASP A 109 -2.75 22.59 -8.63
C ASP A 109 -1.53 23.50 -8.76
N GLY A 110 -0.33 22.99 -8.46
CA GLY A 110 0.92 23.75 -8.54
C GLY A 110 1.08 24.82 -7.45
N VAL A 111 0.24 24.80 -6.41
CA VAL A 111 0.35 25.76 -5.30
C VAL A 111 1.53 25.40 -4.42
N ARG A 112 2.39 26.40 -4.16
CA ARG A 112 3.50 26.30 -3.20
C ARG A 112 3.09 26.88 -1.86
N THR A 113 3.45 26.21 -0.79
CA THR A 113 3.22 26.65 0.58
C THR A 113 4.37 26.25 1.50
N SER A 114 4.67 27.12 2.49
CA SER A 114 5.52 26.81 3.64
C SER A 114 4.71 26.52 4.91
N ASP A 115 3.40 26.65 4.84
CA ASP A 115 2.50 26.37 5.96
C ASP A 115 2.07 24.90 5.93
N ARG A 116 2.66 24.08 6.81
CA ARG A 116 2.36 22.67 6.94
C ARG A 116 0.88 22.35 7.25
N THR A 117 0.16 23.31 7.84
CA THR A 117 -1.27 23.11 8.16
C THR A 117 -2.16 23.18 6.93
N ARG A 118 -1.63 23.70 5.82
CA ARG A 118 -2.28 23.78 4.52
C ARG A 118 -1.89 22.65 3.59
N VAL A 119 -1.00 21.75 4.03
CA VAL A 119 -0.63 20.55 3.28
C VAL A 119 -1.55 19.43 3.74
N ASP A 120 -2.52 19.10 2.90
CA ASP A 120 -3.33 17.90 3.07
C ASP A 120 -2.59 16.71 2.45
N ILE A 121 -2.52 15.61 3.19
CA ILE A 121 -1.98 14.34 2.73
C ILE A 121 -3.16 13.40 2.57
N ASP A 122 -3.32 12.90 1.35
CA ASP A 122 -4.42 12.01 1.03
C ASP A 122 -3.91 10.71 0.39
N HIS A 123 -4.68 9.66 0.55
CA HIS A 123 -4.41 8.39 -0.09
C HIS A 123 -4.79 8.47 -1.57
N THR A 124 -3.91 8.04 -2.45
CA THR A 124 -4.19 7.96 -3.90
C THR A 124 -5.41 7.10 -4.18
N VAL A 125 -5.58 6.02 -3.43
CA VAL A 125 -6.86 5.30 -3.34
C VAL A 125 -7.48 5.62 -2.00
N ALA A 126 -8.51 6.45 -1.98
CA ALA A 126 -9.19 6.89 -0.76
C ALA A 126 -9.59 5.68 0.12
N LEU A 127 -9.50 5.83 1.45
CA LEU A 127 -9.83 4.73 2.39
C LEU A 127 -11.26 4.18 2.19
N LYS A 128 -12.18 5.06 1.80
CA LYS A 128 -13.56 4.66 1.47
C LYS A 128 -13.60 3.80 0.21
N GLU A 129 -12.87 4.21 -0.82
CA GLU A 129 -12.77 3.46 -2.08
C GLU A 129 -12.10 2.10 -1.85
N ALA A 130 -11.03 2.07 -1.07
CA ALA A 130 -10.40 0.81 -0.69
C ALA A 130 -11.40 -0.13 0.00
N TRP A 131 -12.21 0.40 0.93
CA TRP A 131 -13.26 -0.37 1.57
C TRP A 131 -14.25 -0.95 0.56
N ASP A 132 -14.82 -0.11 -0.28
CA ASP A 132 -15.85 -0.48 -1.26
C ASP A 132 -15.32 -1.51 -2.26
N SER A 133 -14.04 -1.41 -2.60
CA SER A 133 -13.33 -2.30 -3.52
C SER A 133 -12.80 -3.59 -2.89
N GLY A 134 -13.01 -3.83 -1.57
CA GLY A 134 -12.66 -5.12 -0.96
C GLY A 134 -12.00 -5.07 0.40
N ALA A 135 -11.50 -3.92 0.88
CA ALA A 135 -10.84 -3.82 2.17
C ALA A 135 -11.78 -4.07 3.37
N TRP A 136 -13.08 -4.14 3.15
CA TRP A 136 -14.06 -4.62 4.13
C TRP A 136 -13.79 -6.06 4.57
N GLN A 137 -13.12 -6.87 3.73
CA GLN A 137 -12.71 -8.23 4.02
C GLN A 137 -11.35 -8.32 4.74
N TRP A 138 -10.58 -7.23 4.76
CA TRP A 138 -9.27 -7.21 5.36
C TRP A 138 -9.36 -7.25 6.88
N ASN A 139 -8.35 -7.81 7.52
CA ASN A 139 -8.18 -7.67 8.96
C ASN A 139 -7.66 -6.25 9.31
N GLU A 140 -7.62 -5.94 10.60
CA GLU A 140 -7.17 -4.64 11.09
C GLU A 140 -5.72 -4.34 10.66
N ALA A 141 -4.81 -5.32 10.79
CA ALA A 141 -3.41 -5.13 10.42
C ALA A 141 -3.23 -4.79 8.92
N GLN A 142 -4.02 -5.41 8.04
CA GLN A 142 -4.00 -5.09 6.61
C GLN A 142 -4.51 -3.68 6.32
N ARG A 143 -5.60 -3.27 6.97
CA ARG A 143 -6.12 -1.90 6.82
C ARG A 143 -5.16 -0.86 7.38
N THR A 144 -4.53 -1.15 8.52
CA THR A 144 -3.53 -0.28 9.13
C THR A 144 -2.30 -0.14 8.23
N ALA A 145 -1.79 -1.24 7.69
CA ALA A 145 -0.66 -1.22 6.76
C ALA A 145 -0.97 -0.37 5.52
N PHE A 146 -2.14 -0.56 4.91
CA PHE A 146 -2.57 0.24 3.77
C PHE A 146 -2.67 1.74 4.10
N ALA A 147 -3.23 2.07 5.26
CA ALA A 147 -3.47 3.45 5.66
C ALA A 147 -2.19 4.23 6.05
N ASN A 148 -1.08 3.52 6.25
CA ASN A 148 0.20 4.12 6.64
C ASN A 148 1.34 3.74 5.67
N ASP A 149 1.01 3.34 4.46
CA ASP A 149 2.01 2.98 3.45
C ASP A 149 2.66 4.24 2.87
N THR A 150 3.84 4.56 3.38
CA THR A 150 4.69 5.68 2.91
C THR A 150 5.81 5.21 1.97
N SER A 151 5.84 3.93 1.63
CA SER A 151 6.91 3.32 0.84
C SER A 151 6.95 3.78 -0.61
N ASP A 152 5.82 4.25 -1.14
CA ASP A 152 5.71 4.79 -2.50
C ASP A 152 4.98 6.15 -2.46
N THR A 153 5.53 7.15 -3.16
CA THR A 153 4.91 8.48 -3.33
C THR A 153 3.55 8.44 -4.03
N ARG A 154 3.17 7.27 -4.56
CA ARG A 154 1.86 7.03 -5.16
C ARG A 154 0.84 6.43 -4.18
N SER A 155 1.24 6.06 -2.96
CA SER A 155 0.34 5.53 -1.95
C SER A 155 -0.24 6.64 -1.08
N LEU A 156 0.62 7.50 -0.55
CA LEU A 156 0.34 8.70 0.26
C LEU A 156 1.14 9.87 -0.26
#